data_793d8d7a5f13bc4fceb59bd1f60dc0d9
#
_entry.id   793d8d7a5f13bc4fceb59bd1f60dc0d9
#
_cell.length_a   1.000
_cell.length_b   1.000
_cell.length_c   1.000
_cell.angle_alpha   90.00
_cell.angle_beta   90.00
_cell.angle_gamma   90.00
#
_symmetry.space_group_name_H-M   'P 1'
#
loop_
_entity.id
_entity.type
_entity.pdbx_description
1 polymer ?
#
loop_
_entity_poly.entity_id
_entity_poly.type
_entity_poly.pdbx_seq_one_letter_code
_entity_poly.pdbx_strand_id
1 'polypeptide(L)'
;MKQYLDLLRHVKDHGDVKHDRTGTGTISVFGYQMRYDLSKGFPLLTTKKVHLKSIIHELLWFLSGSTNIKYLKDHSVSIWDEWADENGNLGPVYGYQWRSWPAADGKHIDQITDLIESIKKNPDSRRLIVSAWNVSEISKMKLPPCHAFFQFYVSNGKLSCQLYQRSADIFLGVPFNIASYALLTMMVAQVCSLELGDFVHTLGDAHIYSNHMDQVSEQLSRAPKNLPLMKINPDVKSIFDFKFEDFVLENYDPDPAIKAPVAV
;
A
#
# COMPACT_ATOMS: atom_id res chain seq x y z
N MET A 1 -1.17 -12.96 10.25
CA MET A 1 -1.87 -11.65 10.19
C MET A 1 -2.56 -11.24 11.51
N LYS A 2 -2.00 -11.71 12.63
CA LYS A 2 -2.52 -11.34 13.97
C LYS A 2 -2.47 -9.83 14.21
N GLN A 3 -1.38 -9.17 13.78
CA GLN A 3 -1.16 -7.73 13.95
C GLN A 3 -2.31 -6.88 13.39
N TYR A 4 -2.85 -7.27 12.23
CA TYR A 4 -4.00 -6.59 11.64
C TYR A 4 -5.29 -6.81 12.45
N LEU A 5 -5.53 -8.02 12.93
CA LEU A 5 -6.70 -8.30 13.78
C LEU A 5 -6.61 -7.59 15.13
N ASP A 6 -5.40 -7.44 15.67
CA ASP A 6 -5.17 -6.68 16.90
C ASP A 6 -5.47 -5.19 16.68
N LEU A 7 -5.10 -4.63 15.52
CA LEU A 7 -5.49 -3.26 15.13
C LEU A 7 -7.02 -3.12 15.05
N LEU A 8 -7.71 -4.05 14.37
CA LEU A 8 -9.18 -4.00 14.27
C LEU A 8 -9.85 -4.00 15.64
N ARG A 9 -9.40 -4.89 16.56
CA ARG A 9 -9.91 -4.93 17.95
C ARG A 9 -9.61 -3.64 18.67
N HIS A 10 -8.37 -3.17 18.58
CA HIS A 10 -7.95 -1.95 19.28
C HIS A 10 -8.80 -0.74 18.89
N VAL A 11 -9.04 -0.53 17.59
CA VAL A 11 -9.86 0.60 17.13
C VAL A 11 -11.32 0.41 17.48
N LYS A 12 -11.87 -0.81 17.34
CA LYS A 12 -13.24 -1.12 17.75
C LYS A 12 -13.49 -0.86 19.22
N ASP A 13 -12.53 -1.23 20.09
CA ASP A 13 -12.75 -1.23 21.55
C ASP A 13 -12.31 0.08 22.23
N HIS A 14 -11.42 0.87 21.60
CA HIS A 14 -10.80 2.05 22.21
C HIS A 14 -10.87 3.31 21.34
N GLY A 15 -11.45 3.23 20.14
CA GLY A 15 -11.52 4.37 19.23
C GLY A 15 -12.58 5.39 19.64
N ASP A 16 -12.33 6.63 19.33
CA ASP A 16 -13.27 7.74 19.49
C ASP A 16 -14.21 7.83 18.28
N VAL A 17 -15.49 8.11 18.54
CA VAL A 17 -16.47 8.39 17.49
C VAL A 17 -16.20 9.77 16.89
N LYS A 18 -16.06 9.82 15.56
CA LYS A 18 -15.79 11.07 14.83
C LYS A 18 -16.72 11.22 13.63
N HIS A 19 -17.02 12.47 13.31
CA HIS A 19 -17.60 12.82 12.02
C HIS A 19 -16.49 12.86 10.96
N ASP A 20 -16.84 12.47 9.76
CA ASP A 20 -15.92 12.49 8.62
C ASP A 20 -16.52 13.24 7.43
N ARG A 21 -15.70 13.51 6.41
CA ARG A 21 -16.11 14.23 5.19
C ARG A 21 -17.25 13.56 4.44
N THR A 22 -17.35 12.23 4.50
CA THR A 22 -18.38 11.47 3.78
C THR A 22 -19.74 11.48 4.48
N GLY A 23 -19.79 11.94 5.73
CA GLY A 23 -21.01 11.91 6.56
C GLY A 23 -21.39 10.54 7.12
N THR A 24 -20.58 9.48 6.81
CA THR A 24 -20.81 8.11 7.30
C THR A 24 -20.51 7.99 8.80
N GLY A 25 -19.56 8.76 9.31
CA GLY A 25 -19.00 8.66 10.65
C GLY A 25 -17.95 7.53 10.75
N THR A 26 -17.05 7.69 11.70
CA THR A 26 -15.97 6.73 11.96
C THR A 26 -15.76 6.50 13.45
N ILE A 27 -15.14 5.35 13.76
CA ILE A 27 -14.48 5.12 15.06
C ILE A 27 -12.99 5.08 14.76
N SER A 28 -12.18 5.90 15.43
CA SER A 28 -10.76 6.03 15.10
C SER A 28 -9.84 6.16 16.31
N VAL A 29 -8.58 5.75 16.12
CA VAL A 29 -7.47 6.06 17.01
C VAL A 29 -6.41 6.83 16.23
N PHE A 30 -5.61 7.65 16.93
CA PHE A 30 -4.50 8.36 16.32
C PHE A 30 -3.17 7.74 16.72
N GLY A 31 -2.47 7.22 15.71
CA GLY A 31 -1.17 6.59 15.89
C GLY A 31 -1.27 5.10 16.23
N TYR A 32 -0.90 4.25 15.26
CA TYR A 32 -0.74 2.80 15.46
C TYR A 32 0.36 2.27 14.55
N GLN A 33 1.05 1.22 14.99
CA GLN A 33 2.09 0.61 14.17
C GLN A 33 1.99 -0.91 14.16
N MET A 34 2.13 -1.50 12.98
CA MET A 34 2.21 -2.94 12.77
C MET A 34 3.56 -3.29 12.13
N ARG A 35 4.04 -4.50 12.40
CA ARG A 35 5.28 -5.03 11.81
C ARG A 35 5.04 -6.43 11.27
N TYR A 36 5.52 -6.66 10.06
CA TYR A 36 5.40 -7.92 9.32
C TYR A 36 6.79 -8.39 8.90
N ASP A 37 7.22 -9.54 9.38
CA ASP A 37 8.46 -10.21 8.95
C ASP A 37 8.21 -10.87 7.59
N LEU A 38 8.74 -10.27 6.52
CA LEU A 38 8.52 -10.74 5.16
C LEU A 38 9.21 -12.06 4.84
N SER A 39 10.17 -12.49 5.67
CA SER A 39 10.83 -13.79 5.53
C SER A 39 9.89 -14.96 5.91
N LYS A 40 8.80 -14.68 6.62
CA LYS A 40 7.82 -15.69 7.08
C LYS A 40 6.65 -15.91 6.14
N GLY A 41 6.59 -15.18 5.05
CA GLY A 41 5.53 -15.28 4.06
C GLY A 41 4.96 -13.91 3.67
N PHE A 42 4.10 -13.91 2.66
CA PHE A 42 3.50 -12.69 2.13
C PHE A 42 2.31 -12.25 3.00
N PRO A 43 2.30 -11.02 3.54
CA PRO A 43 1.27 -10.58 4.48
C PRO A 43 -0.06 -10.23 3.78
N LEU A 44 -0.70 -11.22 3.19
CA LEU A 44 -2.04 -11.14 2.63
C LEU A 44 -3.05 -11.75 3.60
N LEU A 45 -4.16 -11.05 3.86
CA LEU A 45 -5.17 -11.50 4.81
C LEU A 45 -5.75 -12.86 4.44
N THR A 46 -5.94 -13.71 5.44
CA THR A 46 -6.61 -15.01 5.30
C THR A 46 -7.99 -15.04 5.95
N THR A 47 -8.30 -14.10 6.85
CA THR A 47 -9.62 -13.96 7.49
C THR A 47 -10.70 -13.34 6.59
N LYS A 48 -10.32 -12.82 5.45
CA LYS A 48 -11.18 -12.52 4.29
C LYS A 48 -10.34 -12.55 3.04
N LYS A 49 -10.94 -12.98 1.92
CA LYS A 49 -10.28 -12.95 0.60
C LYS A 49 -10.05 -11.51 0.16
N VAL A 50 -8.80 -11.20 -0.21
CA VAL A 50 -8.38 -9.92 -0.77
C VAL A 50 -8.11 -10.06 -2.27
N HIS A 51 -8.46 -9.06 -3.07
CA HIS A 51 -8.34 -9.11 -4.53
C HIS A 51 -6.92 -8.74 -4.98
N LEU A 52 -6.00 -9.70 -4.93
CA LEU A 52 -4.57 -9.51 -5.23
C LEU A 52 -4.32 -8.94 -6.63
N LYS A 53 -5.14 -9.31 -7.64
CA LYS A 53 -5.00 -8.75 -8.99
C LYS A 53 -5.03 -7.23 -9.01
N SER A 54 -5.97 -6.62 -8.27
CA SER A 54 -6.07 -5.16 -8.18
C SER A 54 -4.83 -4.55 -7.52
N ILE A 55 -4.29 -5.20 -6.47
CA ILE A 55 -3.11 -4.73 -5.75
C ILE A 55 -1.88 -4.72 -6.68
N ILE A 56 -1.65 -5.79 -7.42
CA ILE A 56 -0.51 -5.89 -8.35
C ILE A 56 -0.63 -4.84 -9.45
N HIS A 57 -1.78 -4.74 -10.11
CA HIS A 57 -1.97 -3.76 -11.19
C HIS A 57 -1.88 -2.32 -10.68
N GLU A 58 -2.40 -2.00 -9.50
CA GLU A 58 -2.26 -0.67 -8.90
C GLU A 58 -0.78 -0.32 -8.65
N LEU A 59 -0.01 -1.25 -8.07
CA LEU A 59 1.41 -1.02 -7.82
C LEU A 59 2.20 -0.82 -9.11
N LEU A 60 1.96 -1.64 -10.13
CA LEU A 60 2.58 -1.48 -11.46
C LEU A 60 2.19 -0.15 -12.10
N TRP A 61 0.94 0.27 -11.94
CA TRP A 61 0.45 1.55 -12.42
C TRP A 61 1.13 2.73 -11.69
N PHE A 62 1.33 2.67 -10.37
CA PHE A 62 2.13 3.67 -9.66
C PHE A 62 3.57 3.73 -10.17
N LEU A 63 4.22 2.58 -10.36
CA LEU A 63 5.59 2.49 -10.86
C LEU A 63 5.74 2.97 -12.31
N SER A 64 4.68 2.92 -13.11
CA SER A 64 4.68 3.49 -14.46
C SER A 64 4.67 5.04 -14.47
N GLY A 65 4.37 5.69 -13.34
CA GLY A 65 4.21 7.14 -13.26
C GLY A 65 2.87 7.67 -13.82
N SER A 66 2.01 6.79 -14.30
CA SER A 66 0.71 7.18 -14.85
C SER A 66 -0.26 7.62 -13.75
N THR A 67 -1.14 8.56 -14.09
CA THR A 67 -2.23 9.04 -13.24
C THR A 67 -3.59 8.92 -13.91
N ASN A 68 -3.62 8.36 -15.13
CA ASN A 68 -4.86 8.03 -15.84
C ASN A 68 -5.22 6.56 -15.57
N ILE A 69 -6.48 6.31 -15.23
CA ILE A 69 -6.98 4.97 -14.85
C ILE A 69 -7.21 4.03 -16.03
N LYS A 70 -6.92 4.45 -17.27
CA LYS A 70 -7.13 3.60 -18.46
C LYS A 70 -6.45 2.24 -18.32
N TYR A 71 -5.17 2.22 -17.89
CA TYR A 71 -4.45 0.97 -17.65
C TYR A 71 -5.20 0.05 -16.66
N LEU A 72 -5.72 0.59 -15.58
CA LEU A 72 -6.47 -0.18 -14.59
C LEU A 72 -7.77 -0.75 -15.19
N LYS A 73 -8.51 0.06 -15.93
CA LYS A 73 -9.74 -0.37 -16.64
C LYS A 73 -9.47 -1.46 -17.66
N ASP A 74 -8.41 -1.33 -18.45
CA ASP A 74 -8.01 -2.33 -19.45
C ASP A 74 -7.72 -3.70 -18.80
N HIS A 75 -7.35 -3.71 -17.49
CA HIS A 75 -7.12 -4.92 -16.70
C HIS A 75 -8.29 -5.29 -15.77
N SER A 76 -9.45 -4.66 -15.92
CA SER A 76 -10.66 -4.88 -15.10
C SER A 76 -10.42 -4.58 -13.60
N VAL A 77 -9.70 -3.51 -13.32
CA VAL A 77 -9.46 -2.97 -11.97
C VAL A 77 -10.19 -1.63 -11.85
N SER A 78 -11.14 -1.53 -10.93
CA SER A 78 -12.07 -0.40 -10.78
C SER A 78 -11.88 0.40 -9.49
N ILE A 79 -10.83 0.10 -8.72
CA ILE A 79 -10.63 0.68 -7.37
C ILE A 79 -10.37 2.18 -7.34
N TRP A 80 -10.22 2.83 -8.50
CA TRP A 80 -10.00 4.26 -8.67
C TRP A 80 -11.10 4.96 -9.47
N ASP A 81 -12.12 4.23 -9.94
CA ASP A 81 -13.14 4.76 -10.86
C ASP A 81 -13.94 5.92 -10.26
N GLU A 82 -14.21 5.88 -8.95
CA GLU A 82 -15.04 6.88 -8.25
C GLU A 82 -14.36 8.25 -8.09
N TRP A 83 -13.03 8.30 -8.19
CA TRP A 83 -12.27 9.55 -8.05
C TRP A 83 -11.80 10.15 -9.37
N ALA A 84 -11.80 9.37 -10.45
CA ALA A 84 -11.33 9.84 -11.74
C ALA A 84 -12.32 10.84 -12.37
N ASP A 85 -11.79 11.79 -13.12
CA ASP A 85 -12.62 12.66 -13.95
C ASP A 85 -13.18 11.90 -15.17
N GLU A 86 -13.99 12.57 -15.98
CA GLU A 86 -14.62 12.01 -17.18
C GLU A 86 -13.62 11.46 -18.22
N ASN A 87 -12.38 11.95 -18.20
CA ASN A 87 -11.28 11.48 -19.05
C ASN A 87 -10.40 10.42 -18.37
N GLY A 88 -10.74 10.01 -17.16
CA GLY A 88 -10.00 9.02 -16.39
C GLY A 88 -8.77 9.56 -15.68
N ASN A 89 -8.64 10.86 -15.47
CA ASN A 89 -7.49 11.47 -14.83
C ASN A 89 -7.74 11.73 -13.33
N LEU A 90 -6.69 11.56 -12.54
CA LEU A 90 -6.70 11.75 -11.08
C LEU A 90 -5.89 12.98 -10.63
N GLY A 91 -5.23 13.66 -11.55
CA GLY A 91 -4.24 14.70 -11.24
C GLY A 91 -2.90 14.07 -10.79
N PRO A 92 -1.97 14.85 -10.25
CA PRO A 92 -0.58 14.42 -9.99
C PRO A 92 -0.47 13.53 -8.73
N VAL A 93 -1.25 12.43 -8.68
CA VAL A 93 -1.25 11.48 -7.55
C VAL A 93 -0.05 10.53 -7.59
N TYR A 94 0.13 9.74 -6.58
CA TYR A 94 1.16 8.72 -6.30
C TYR A 94 2.23 8.48 -7.37
N GLY A 95 1.87 7.87 -8.49
CA GLY A 95 2.82 7.51 -9.55
C GLY A 95 3.54 8.72 -10.15
N TYR A 96 2.84 9.83 -10.34
CA TYR A 96 3.46 11.06 -10.81
C TYR A 96 4.48 11.58 -9.79
N GLN A 97 4.13 11.65 -8.51
CA GLN A 97 5.05 12.11 -7.47
C GLN A 97 6.27 11.17 -7.33
N TRP A 98 6.07 9.87 -7.43
CA TRP A 98 7.16 8.90 -7.32
C TRP A 98 8.14 8.97 -8.50
N ARG A 99 7.65 9.23 -9.72
CA ARG A 99 8.41 9.10 -10.95
C ARG A 99 8.75 10.41 -11.64
N SER A 100 8.07 11.48 -11.27
CA SER A 100 8.18 12.77 -11.98
C SER A 100 7.89 13.95 -11.05
N TRP A 101 8.51 13.96 -9.87
CA TRP A 101 8.36 15.05 -8.89
C TRP A 101 8.88 16.37 -9.48
N PRO A 102 8.06 17.44 -9.57
CA PRO A 102 8.49 18.71 -10.13
C PRO A 102 9.48 19.43 -9.21
N ALA A 103 10.64 19.81 -9.73
CA ALA A 103 11.64 20.58 -9.03
C ALA A 103 11.57 22.08 -9.39
N ALA A 104 12.11 22.93 -8.54
CA ALA A 104 12.05 24.40 -8.72
C ALA A 104 12.77 24.91 -9.97
N ASP A 105 13.75 24.15 -10.49
CA ASP A 105 14.48 24.45 -11.73
C ASP A 105 13.78 23.98 -13.00
N GLY A 106 12.53 23.50 -12.90
CA GLY A 106 11.73 22.98 -13.99
C GLY A 106 12.06 21.55 -14.42
N LYS A 107 12.99 20.88 -13.75
CA LYS A 107 13.26 19.47 -13.96
C LYS A 107 12.28 18.59 -13.17
N HIS A 108 12.34 17.30 -13.46
CA HIS A 108 11.58 16.29 -12.73
C HIS A 108 12.52 15.28 -12.10
N ILE A 109 12.18 14.86 -10.89
CA ILE A 109 12.95 13.90 -10.09
C ILE A 109 12.21 12.56 -10.12
N ASP A 110 12.89 11.51 -10.53
CA ASP A 110 12.42 10.12 -10.43
C ASP A 110 12.90 9.52 -9.10
N GLN A 111 12.08 9.66 -8.06
CA GLN A 111 12.41 9.20 -6.71
C GLN A 111 12.66 7.69 -6.64
N ILE A 112 11.98 6.88 -7.49
CA ILE A 112 12.15 5.42 -7.49
C ILE A 112 13.51 5.03 -8.08
N THR A 113 13.91 5.66 -9.19
CA THR A 113 15.24 5.44 -9.77
C THR A 113 16.34 5.85 -8.79
N ASP A 114 16.25 7.07 -8.23
CA ASP A 114 17.22 7.58 -7.25
C ASP A 114 17.31 6.70 -6.00
N LEU A 115 16.18 6.16 -5.53
CA LEU A 115 16.12 5.24 -4.40
C LEU A 115 16.90 3.94 -4.70
N ILE A 116 16.65 3.29 -5.85
CA ILE A 116 17.31 2.03 -6.25
C ILE A 116 18.82 2.26 -6.37
N GLU A 117 19.23 3.34 -7.02
CA GLU A 117 20.65 3.69 -7.15
C GLU A 117 21.30 3.96 -5.79
N SER A 118 20.59 4.67 -4.90
CA SER A 118 21.07 4.98 -3.56
C SER A 118 21.24 3.71 -2.71
N ILE A 119 20.29 2.77 -2.76
CA ILE A 119 20.40 1.49 -2.06
C ILE A 119 21.64 0.71 -2.54
N LYS A 120 21.84 0.62 -3.86
CA LYS A 120 22.98 -0.10 -4.45
C LYS A 120 24.32 0.55 -4.12
N LYS A 121 24.38 1.88 -4.09
CA LYS A 121 25.61 2.64 -3.90
C LYS A 121 25.98 2.84 -2.42
N ASN A 122 24.98 3.08 -1.58
CA ASN A 122 25.13 3.37 -0.15
C ASN A 122 23.96 2.81 0.65
N PRO A 123 23.93 1.50 0.93
CA PRO A 123 22.83 0.86 1.64
C PRO A 123 22.65 1.38 3.08
N ASP A 124 23.68 1.95 3.70
CA ASP A 124 23.63 2.54 5.05
C ASP A 124 23.00 3.94 5.08
N SER A 125 22.56 4.46 3.94
CA SER A 125 21.93 5.78 3.85
C SER A 125 20.65 5.85 4.68
N ARG A 126 20.49 6.93 5.44
CA ARG A 126 19.25 7.28 6.17
C ARG A 126 18.29 8.13 5.35
N ARG A 127 18.57 8.30 4.04
CA ARG A 127 17.80 9.13 3.10
C ARG A 127 17.08 8.31 2.02
N LEU A 128 16.86 7.03 2.28
CA LEU A 128 16.16 6.12 1.37
C LEU A 128 14.64 6.33 1.48
N ILE A 129 14.17 7.51 1.07
CA ILE A 129 12.77 7.97 1.25
C ILE A 129 12.16 8.27 -0.10
N VAL A 130 10.88 7.91 -0.26
CA VAL A 130 10.01 8.34 -1.35
C VAL A 130 8.78 9.02 -0.76
N SER A 131 8.44 10.21 -1.24
CA SER A 131 7.29 10.98 -0.80
C SER A 131 6.27 11.14 -1.93
N ALA A 132 4.99 10.91 -1.61
CA ALA A 132 3.88 11.28 -2.48
C ALA A 132 3.21 12.60 -2.02
N TRP A 133 3.53 13.07 -0.81
CA TRP A 133 2.95 14.27 -0.22
C TRP A 133 3.67 15.52 -0.71
N ASN A 134 3.23 16.06 -1.85
CA ASN A 134 3.74 17.29 -2.42
C ASN A 134 2.80 18.45 -2.08
N VAL A 135 3.17 19.28 -1.11
CA VAL A 135 2.33 20.38 -0.59
C VAL A 135 1.91 21.36 -1.69
N SER A 136 2.76 21.59 -2.70
CA SER A 136 2.45 22.52 -3.79
C SER A 136 1.44 21.98 -4.80
N GLU A 137 1.14 20.67 -4.76
CA GLU A 137 0.27 20.00 -5.73
C GLU A 137 -0.96 19.32 -5.14
N ILE A 138 -1.07 19.26 -3.82
CA ILE A 138 -2.20 18.61 -3.11
C ILE A 138 -3.56 19.07 -3.64
N SER A 139 -3.72 20.37 -3.90
CA SER A 139 -4.98 20.94 -4.39
C SER A 139 -5.35 20.54 -5.83
N LYS A 140 -4.40 19.99 -6.58
CA LYS A 140 -4.61 19.50 -7.96
C LYS A 140 -4.98 18.01 -7.99
N MET A 141 -4.85 17.31 -6.87
CA MET A 141 -5.11 15.87 -6.75
C MET A 141 -6.60 15.62 -6.48
N LYS A 142 -7.21 14.69 -7.19
CA LYS A 142 -8.59 14.26 -6.93
C LYS A 142 -8.72 13.59 -5.57
N LEU A 143 -7.68 12.88 -5.14
CA LEU A 143 -7.56 12.28 -3.82
C LEU A 143 -6.13 12.50 -3.29
N PRO A 144 -5.94 13.35 -2.25
CA PRO A 144 -4.63 13.51 -1.61
C PRO A 144 -4.09 12.19 -1.05
N PRO A 145 -2.78 11.91 -1.19
CA PRO A 145 -2.21 10.62 -0.83
C PRO A 145 -2.46 10.22 0.62
N CYS A 146 -3.09 9.07 0.85
CA CYS A 146 -3.24 8.49 2.19
C CYS A 146 -1.93 7.88 2.68
N HIS A 147 -1.27 7.05 1.88
CA HIS A 147 0.08 6.57 2.12
C HIS A 147 1.07 7.63 1.62
N ALA A 148 1.46 8.52 2.55
CA ALA A 148 2.07 9.80 2.23
C ALA A 148 3.56 9.71 1.88
N PHE A 149 4.32 8.87 2.59
CA PHE A 149 5.72 8.58 2.29
C PHE A 149 6.15 7.23 2.87
N PHE A 150 7.22 6.69 2.31
CA PHE A 150 7.82 5.46 2.83
C PHE A 150 9.35 5.56 2.82
N GLN A 151 9.98 4.80 3.70
CA GLN A 151 11.43 4.76 3.87
C GLN A 151 11.91 3.32 3.87
N PHE A 152 13.05 3.11 3.19
CA PHE A 152 13.76 1.83 3.25
C PHE A 152 14.93 1.87 4.22
N TYR A 153 15.26 0.70 4.72
CA TYR A 153 16.38 0.49 5.64
C TYR A 153 17.05 -0.85 5.31
N VAL A 154 18.37 -0.82 5.17
CA VAL A 154 19.18 -2.02 4.93
C VAL A 154 19.96 -2.36 6.18
N SER A 155 19.90 -3.60 6.62
CA SER A 155 20.69 -4.11 7.74
C SER A 155 20.98 -5.59 7.54
N ASN A 156 22.24 -5.99 7.72
CA ASN A 156 22.70 -7.37 7.58
C ASN A 156 22.26 -8.02 6.25
N GLY A 157 22.34 -7.25 5.15
CA GLY A 157 21.94 -7.72 3.83
C GLY A 157 20.43 -7.84 3.60
N LYS A 158 19.59 -7.38 4.54
CA LYS A 158 18.14 -7.41 4.46
C LYS A 158 17.55 -6.03 4.26
N LEU A 159 16.54 -5.94 3.39
CA LEU A 159 15.78 -4.73 3.11
C LEU A 159 14.47 -4.71 3.90
N SER A 160 14.26 -3.66 4.67
CA SER A 160 13.00 -3.36 5.35
C SER A 160 12.38 -2.08 4.79
N CYS A 161 11.06 -1.96 4.87
CA CYS A 161 10.32 -0.78 4.46
C CYS A 161 9.43 -0.31 5.62
N GLN A 162 9.39 1.01 5.86
CA GLN A 162 8.40 1.63 6.74
C GLN A 162 7.53 2.58 5.94
N LEU A 163 6.22 2.38 5.98
CA LEU A 163 5.20 3.26 5.41
C LEU A 163 4.59 4.13 6.50
N TYR A 164 4.45 5.44 6.25
CA TYR A 164 3.54 6.30 6.98
C TYR A 164 2.28 6.55 6.16
N GLN A 165 1.13 6.10 6.69
CA GLN A 165 -0.20 6.32 6.13
C GLN A 165 -0.97 7.27 7.03
N ARG A 166 -1.25 8.50 6.55
CA ARG A 166 -1.90 9.57 7.33
C ARG A 166 -3.35 9.31 7.66
N SER A 167 -4.04 8.56 6.79
CA SER A 167 -5.47 8.23 6.88
C SER A 167 -5.66 6.79 6.41
N ALA A 168 -6.26 5.96 7.24
CA ALA A 168 -6.29 4.52 7.05
C ALA A 168 -7.67 3.94 7.33
N ASP A 169 -8.47 3.70 6.27
CA ASP A 169 -9.63 2.82 6.34
C ASP A 169 -9.12 1.39 6.62
N ILE A 170 -9.29 0.96 7.87
CA ILE A 170 -8.73 -0.30 8.33
C ILE A 170 -9.40 -1.48 7.64
N PHE A 171 -10.69 -1.39 7.35
CA PHE A 171 -11.43 -2.54 6.84
C PHE A 171 -11.20 -2.77 5.34
N LEU A 172 -11.32 -1.74 4.49
CA LEU A 172 -11.16 -1.88 3.04
C LEU A 172 -9.74 -1.57 2.57
N GLY A 173 -9.17 -0.43 2.96
CA GLY A 173 -7.92 0.09 2.40
C GLY A 173 -6.66 -0.57 2.96
N VAL A 174 -6.53 -0.67 4.29
CA VAL A 174 -5.31 -1.17 4.95
C VAL A 174 -4.87 -2.55 4.46
N PRO A 175 -5.75 -3.55 4.23
CA PRO A 175 -5.34 -4.84 3.67
C PRO A 175 -4.64 -4.74 2.31
N PHE A 176 -5.10 -3.83 1.45
CA PHE A 176 -4.48 -3.55 0.15
C PHE A 176 -3.11 -2.90 0.34
N ASN A 177 -3.01 -1.90 1.23
CA ASN A 177 -1.76 -1.19 1.46
C ASN A 177 -0.68 -2.11 2.08
N ILE A 178 -1.04 -3.00 3.02
CA ILE A 178 -0.10 -3.99 3.58
C ILE A 178 0.50 -4.85 2.46
N ALA A 179 -0.35 -5.44 1.61
CA ALA A 179 0.11 -6.32 0.54
C ALA A 179 0.89 -5.56 -0.54
N SER A 180 0.44 -4.35 -0.92
CA SER A 180 1.11 -3.51 -1.92
C SER A 180 2.53 -3.12 -1.50
N TYR A 181 2.72 -2.64 -0.27
CA TYR A 181 4.06 -2.24 0.19
C TYR A 181 4.95 -3.41 0.55
N ALA A 182 4.38 -4.54 1.00
CA ALA A 182 5.14 -5.78 1.10
C ALA A 182 5.66 -6.23 -0.27
N LEU A 183 4.81 -6.20 -1.31
CA LEU A 183 5.21 -6.53 -2.68
C LEU A 183 6.26 -5.56 -3.22
N LEU A 184 6.08 -4.24 -3.03
CA LEU A 184 7.08 -3.23 -3.39
C LEU A 184 8.42 -3.52 -2.72
N THR A 185 8.41 -3.89 -1.43
CA THR A 185 9.64 -4.23 -0.69
C THR A 185 10.33 -5.45 -1.30
N MET A 186 9.57 -6.48 -1.68
CA MET A 186 10.10 -7.66 -2.36
C MET A 186 10.70 -7.32 -3.72
N MET A 187 10.04 -6.49 -4.53
CA MET A 187 10.55 -6.03 -5.83
C MET A 187 11.86 -5.26 -5.68
N VAL A 188 11.92 -4.30 -4.75
CA VAL A 188 13.12 -3.50 -4.48
C VAL A 188 14.26 -4.38 -3.96
N ALA A 189 13.97 -5.32 -3.05
CA ALA A 189 14.98 -6.25 -2.53
C ALA A 189 15.60 -7.08 -3.67
N GLN A 190 14.76 -7.63 -4.58
CA GLN A 190 15.24 -8.41 -5.71
C GLN A 190 16.16 -7.60 -6.64
N VAL A 191 15.74 -6.41 -7.09
CA VAL A 191 16.54 -5.60 -8.03
C VAL A 191 17.79 -5.00 -7.39
N CYS A 192 17.86 -4.97 -6.06
CA CYS A 192 19.03 -4.55 -5.29
C CYS A 192 19.86 -5.74 -4.75
N SER A 193 19.48 -6.98 -5.04
CA SER A 193 20.15 -8.21 -4.57
C SER A 193 20.24 -8.30 -3.05
N LEU A 194 19.16 -7.93 -2.35
CA LEU A 194 19.03 -7.98 -0.90
C LEU A 194 18.02 -9.06 -0.49
N GLU A 195 18.16 -9.57 0.73
CA GLU A 195 17.16 -10.43 1.36
C GLU A 195 15.99 -9.61 1.92
N LEU A 196 14.90 -10.29 2.26
CA LEU A 196 13.72 -9.67 2.85
C LEU A 196 13.89 -9.44 4.36
N GLY A 197 13.63 -8.23 4.79
CA GLY A 197 13.48 -7.83 6.19
C GLY A 197 12.01 -7.66 6.59
N ASP A 198 11.69 -6.54 7.23
CA ASP A 198 10.35 -6.24 7.75
C ASP A 198 9.62 -5.22 6.87
N PHE A 199 8.30 -5.35 6.82
CA PHE A 199 7.42 -4.25 6.49
C PHE A 199 6.82 -3.67 7.79
N VAL A 200 7.04 -2.38 8.00
CA VAL A 200 6.53 -1.63 9.16
C VAL A 200 5.47 -0.65 8.67
N HIS A 201 4.23 -0.80 9.13
CA HIS A 201 3.13 0.05 8.74
C HIS A 201 2.73 0.97 9.89
N THR A 202 3.02 2.26 9.74
CA THR A 202 2.69 3.31 10.71
C THR A 202 1.48 4.08 10.21
N LEU A 203 0.44 4.13 11.03
CA LEU A 203 -0.83 4.78 10.74
C LEU A 203 -0.98 6.06 11.54
N GLY A 204 -1.47 7.12 10.92
CA GLY A 204 -1.93 8.33 11.57
C GLY A 204 -3.37 8.16 12.09
N ASP A 205 -4.37 8.68 11.37
CA ASP A 205 -5.78 8.43 11.66
C ASP A 205 -6.16 7.03 11.17
N ALA A 206 -6.26 6.09 12.09
CA ALA A 206 -6.65 4.70 11.82
C ALA A 206 -8.11 4.50 12.20
N HIS A 207 -8.99 4.28 11.22
CA HIS A 207 -10.43 4.32 11.43
C HIS A 207 -11.19 3.15 10.81
N ILE A 208 -12.34 2.86 11.40
CA ILE A 208 -13.38 1.97 10.89
C ILE A 208 -14.60 2.84 10.62
N TYR A 209 -15.13 2.80 9.40
CA TYR A 209 -16.39 3.47 9.09
C TYR A 209 -17.55 2.85 9.87
N SER A 210 -18.50 3.69 10.34
CA SER A 210 -19.61 3.24 11.19
C SER A 210 -20.47 2.17 10.53
N ASN A 211 -20.57 2.19 9.20
CA ASN A 211 -21.31 1.19 8.41
C ASN A 211 -20.52 -0.11 8.13
N HIS A 212 -19.30 -0.26 8.70
CA HIS A 212 -18.49 -1.48 8.60
C HIS A 212 -18.45 -2.33 9.88
N MET A 213 -19.16 -1.93 10.94
CA MET A 213 -19.04 -2.57 12.25
C MET A 213 -19.46 -4.05 12.27
N ASP A 214 -20.48 -4.42 11.50
CA ASP A 214 -20.92 -5.82 11.37
C ASP A 214 -19.86 -6.65 10.64
N GLN A 215 -19.30 -6.13 9.55
CA GLN A 215 -18.24 -6.76 8.78
C GLN A 215 -16.94 -6.94 9.60
N VAL A 216 -16.59 -5.95 10.41
CA VAL A 216 -15.46 -6.03 11.34
C VAL A 216 -15.73 -7.13 12.39
N SER A 217 -16.93 -7.21 12.93
CA SER A 217 -17.31 -8.24 13.91
C SER A 217 -17.25 -9.62 13.30
N GLU A 218 -17.75 -9.80 12.07
CA GLU A 218 -17.61 -11.04 11.31
C GLU A 218 -16.14 -11.40 11.09
N GLN A 219 -15.30 -10.47 10.63
CA GLN A 219 -13.89 -10.75 10.39
C GLN A 219 -13.13 -11.11 11.67
N LEU A 220 -13.45 -10.48 12.80
CA LEU A 220 -12.85 -10.77 14.10
C LEU A 220 -13.27 -12.12 14.68
N SER A 221 -14.37 -12.72 14.22
CA SER A 221 -14.79 -14.08 14.60
C SER A 221 -13.99 -15.18 13.88
N ARG A 222 -13.23 -14.84 12.84
CA ARG A 222 -12.45 -15.78 12.02
C ARG A 222 -11.01 -15.89 12.52
N ALA A 223 -10.46 -17.10 12.48
CA ALA A 223 -9.06 -17.34 12.85
C ALA A 223 -8.12 -17.12 11.65
N PRO A 224 -6.98 -16.44 11.84
CA PRO A 224 -6.00 -16.30 10.77
C PRO A 224 -5.34 -17.66 10.48
N LYS A 225 -5.17 -17.95 9.19
CA LYS A 225 -4.49 -19.14 8.68
C LYS A 225 -3.02 -18.81 8.35
N ASN A 226 -2.28 -19.80 7.87
CA ASN A 226 -0.89 -19.61 7.42
C ASN A 226 -0.81 -18.55 6.32
N LEU A 227 0.31 -17.80 6.30
CA LEU A 227 0.58 -16.84 5.26
C LEU A 227 0.85 -17.56 3.93
N PRO A 228 0.35 -17.02 2.81
CA PRO A 228 0.74 -17.49 1.49
C PRO A 228 2.19 -17.11 1.16
N LEU A 229 2.71 -17.68 0.08
CA LEU A 229 4.01 -17.35 -0.47
C LEU A 229 3.82 -16.57 -1.77
N MET A 230 4.51 -15.44 -1.89
CA MET A 230 4.62 -14.69 -3.13
C MET A 230 5.94 -15.06 -3.81
N LYS A 231 5.86 -15.65 -5.01
CA LYS A 231 7.03 -15.84 -5.89
C LYS A 231 7.07 -14.73 -6.90
N ILE A 232 8.27 -14.19 -7.10
CA ILE A 232 8.54 -13.15 -8.09
C ILE A 232 9.51 -13.74 -9.11
N ASN A 233 9.29 -13.49 -10.40
CA ASN A 233 10.17 -13.93 -11.47
C ASN A 233 11.61 -13.44 -11.24
N PRO A 234 12.59 -14.33 -10.99
CA PRO A 234 13.95 -13.93 -10.63
C PRO A 234 14.74 -13.33 -11.81
N ASP A 235 14.24 -13.47 -13.05
CA ASP A 235 14.91 -12.95 -14.23
C ASP A 235 14.71 -11.45 -14.43
N VAL A 236 13.72 -10.85 -13.77
CA VAL A 236 13.48 -9.41 -13.83
C VAL A 236 14.53 -8.67 -13.01
N LYS A 237 15.27 -7.75 -13.66
CA LYS A 237 16.41 -7.01 -13.08
C LYS A 237 16.15 -5.51 -12.90
N SER A 238 15.10 -4.98 -13.52
CA SER A 238 14.67 -3.59 -13.36
C SER A 238 13.29 -3.57 -12.72
N ILE A 239 13.07 -2.65 -11.76
CA ILE A 239 11.76 -2.51 -11.08
C ILE A 239 10.65 -2.09 -12.05
N PHE A 240 11.02 -1.50 -13.19
CA PHE A 240 10.08 -1.02 -14.21
C PHE A 240 9.72 -2.08 -15.25
N ASP A 241 10.41 -3.24 -15.24
CA ASP A 241 10.19 -4.30 -16.22
C ASP A 241 9.20 -5.36 -15.71
N PHE A 242 8.82 -5.31 -14.44
CA PHE A 242 7.84 -6.23 -13.87
C PHE A 242 6.48 -6.13 -14.57
N LYS A 243 5.88 -7.28 -14.81
CA LYS A 243 4.54 -7.46 -15.35
C LYS A 243 3.69 -8.29 -14.39
N PHE A 244 2.39 -8.28 -14.58
CA PHE A 244 1.47 -9.05 -13.73
C PHE A 244 1.83 -10.53 -13.63
N GLU A 245 2.27 -11.12 -14.73
CA GLU A 245 2.64 -12.54 -14.86
C GLU A 245 3.91 -12.93 -14.10
N ASP A 246 4.70 -11.95 -13.66
CA ASP A 246 5.91 -12.17 -12.88
C ASP A 246 5.62 -12.47 -11.39
N PHE A 247 4.37 -12.40 -10.98
CA PHE A 247 3.94 -12.60 -9.60
C PHE A 247 3.03 -13.82 -9.47
N VAL A 248 3.47 -14.81 -8.68
CA VAL A 248 2.71 -16.05 -8.45
C VAL A 248 2.46 -16.21 -6.95
N LEU A 249 1.17 -16.21 -6.57
CA LEU A 249 0.76 -16.46 -5.19
C LEU A 249 0.50 -17.95 -4.98
N GLU A 250 1.20 -18.55 -4.02
CA GLU A 250 1.03 -19.97 -3.66
C GLU A 250 0.44 -20.10 -2.25
N ASN A 251 -0.31 -21.18 -2.04
CA ASN A 251 -0.86 -21.56 -0.74
C ASN A 251 -1.79 -20.49 -0.10
N TYR A 252 -2.51 -19.73 -0.91
CA TYR A 252 -3.48 -18.76 -0.43
C TYR A 252 -4.84 -19.43 -0.20
N ASP A 253 -5.18 -19.70 1.06
CA ASP A 253 -6.45 -20.30 1.50
C ASP A 253 -7.22 -19.33 2.42
N PRO A 254 -7.82 -18.26 1.87
CA PRO A 254 -8.57 -17.30 2.66
C PRO A 254 -10.00 -17.78 2.95
N ASP A 255 -10.57 -17.28 4.04
CA ASP A 255 -12.01 -17.29 4.23
C ASP A 255 -12.71 -16.43 3.15
N PRO A 256 -14.00 -16.62 2.91
CA PRO A 256 -14.75 -15.86 1.90
C PRO A 256 -14.61 -14.35 2.08
N ALA A 257 -14.69 -13.61 0.98
CA ALA A 257 -14.70 -12.15 1.00
C ALA A 257 -15.87 -11.61 1.84
N ILE A 258 -15.62 -10.53 2.56
CA ILE A 258 -16.66 -9.78 3.28
C ILE A 258 -16.85 -8.46 2.52
N LYS A 259 -18.05 -8.27 1.97
CA LYS A 259 -18.37 -7.03 1.23
C LYS A 259 -18.73 -5.92 2.19
N ALA A 260 -18.28 -4.70 1.86
CA ALA A 260 -18.67 -3.48 2.57
C ALA A 260 -18.83 -2.32 1.57
N PRO A 261 -19.67 -1.33 1.86
CA PRO A 261 -19.80 -0.13 1.02
C PRO A 261 -18.53 0.72 1.10
N VAL A 262 -18.16 1.34 -0.02
CA VAL A 262 -17.08 2.33 -0.05
C VAL A 262 -17.63 3.67 0.40
N ALA A 263 -16.92 4.36 1.29
CA ALA A 263 -17.27 5.72 1.71
C ALA A 263 -16.53 6.74 0.80
N VAL A 264 -17.27 7.56 0.06
CA VAL A 264 -16.78 8.52 -0.94
C VAL A 264 -17.19 9.96 -0.60
#